data_e06354d75f087b68d28cab569709cbfb
#
_entry.id   e06354d75f087b68d28cab569709cbfb
#
_cell.length_a   1.000
_cell.length_b   1.000
_cell.length_c   1.000
_cell.angle_alpha   90.00
_cell.angle_beta   90.00
_cell.angle_gamma   90.00
#
_symmetry.space_group_name_H-M   'P 1'
#
loop_
_entity.id
_entity.type
_entity.pdbx_description
1 polymer ?
#
loop_
_entity_poly.entity_id
_entity_poly.type
_entity_poly.pdbx_seq_one_letter_code
_entity_poly.pdbx_strand_id
1 'polypeptide(L)'
;MNYKIALIPGDGIGPEIVAEAKKVLDQVCRVYGHSFSYEEVLLGGASIDVHGVPLTDDAVETAKASDAVLMGSIGGDAKTSPWYQLEPSKRPEAGLLAIRKALNLFANLRPAYLYDELKGACPLKEEVIGDGFDMIIVRELTGGLYFGERKTVVENGVTTAVDTLTYNENEIRRIAVKAFDIAMKRNKKVTSVDKANVLDSSRLWRKVVEEVAKDYPEVALEHMLVDNCAMQLVHDPGQFDVILTENMFGDILSDEASMVTGSIGMLSSASLNETKFGLYEPSHGSAPDIAGKGIANPLATILSAAMMLRYSLDLDKEADAVEAAVQKVLTEGYRTVDIMADGMKQVGTKEMGDLIAERI
;
A
#
# COMPACT_ATOMS: atom_id res chain seq x y z
N MET A 1 19.30 18.26 4.34
CA MET A 1 18.86 18.15 2.93
C MET A 1 17.50 18.80 2.81
N ASN A 2 17.11 19.25 1.60
CA ASN A 2 15.82 19.89 1.37
C ASN A 2 15.04 19.05 0.37
N TYR A 3 13.79 18.73 0.72
CA TYR A 3 12.90 17.94 -0.13
C TYR A 3 11.53 18.60 -0.26
N LYS A 4 10.90 18.42 -1.41
CA LYS A 4 9.52 18.85 -1.68
C LYS A 4 8.61 17.64 -1.72
N ILE A 5 7.57 17.62 -0.91
CA ILE A 5 6.61 16.52 -0.80
C ILE A 5 5.23 17.01 -1.21
N ALA A 6 4.62 16.37 -2.20
CA ALA A 6 3.21 16.57 -2.46
C ALA A 6 2.41 15.82 -1.40
N LEU A 7 1.50 16.54 -0.73
CA LEU A 7 0.67 16.00 0.34
C LEU A 7 -0.76 15.88 -0.15
N ILE A 8 -1.30 14.68 -0.14
CA ILE A 8 -2.68 14.39 -0.53
C ILE A 8 -3.43 13.88 0.70
N PRO A 9 -4.15 14.75 1.45
CA PRO A 9 -4.92 14.30 2.60
C PRO A 9 -5.98 13.25 2.23
N GLY A 10 -6.64 13.43 1.08
CA GLY A 10 -7.66 12.50 0.58
C GLY A 10 -8.99 12.64 1.30
N ASP A 11 -9.70 11.50 1.47
CA ASP A 11 -11.07 11.43 1.94
C ASP A 11 -11.17 10.72 3.31
N GLY A 12 -12.30 10.88 3.98
CA GLY A 12 -12.64 10.18 5.21
C GLY A 12 -11.63 10.39 6.34
N ILE A 13 -10.96 9.33 6.80
CA ILE A 13 -9.92 9.41 7.84
C ILE A 13 -8.58 9.96 7.30
N GLY A 14 -8.44 10.09 5.98
CA GLY A 14 -7.19 10.50 5.33
C GLY A 14 -6.57 11.76 5.92
N PRO A 15 -7.31 12.88 6.08
CA PRO A 15 -6.76 14.12 6.66
C PRO A 15 -6.17 13.95 8.06
N GLU A 16 -6.82 13.17 8.93
CA GLU A 16 -6.35 12.97 10.31
C GLU A 16 -5.10 12.08 10.38
N ILE A 17 -5.01 11.01 9.58
CA ILE A 17 -3.82 10.13 9.58
C ILE A 17 -2.61 10.77 8.89
N VAL A 18 -2.84 11.56 7.83
CA VAL A 18 -1.77 12.30 7.13
C VAL A 18 -1.21 13.41 8.03
N ALA A 19 -2.05 14.08 8.83
CA ALA A 19 -1.58 15.07 9.79
C ALA A 19 -0.60 14.47 10.81
N GLU A 20 -0.85 13.24 11.26
CA GLU A 20 0.04 12.54 12.19
C GLU A 20 1.36 12.10 11.53
N ALA A 21 1.30 11.56 10.30
CA ALA A 21 2.50 11.24 9.55
C ALA A 21 3.36 12.48 9.25
N LYS A 22 2.74 13.59 8.87
CA LYS A 22 3.42 14.88 8.70
C LYS A 22 4.11 15.35 10.00
N LYS A 23 3.44 15.24 11.15
CA LYS A 23 4.01 15.57 12.45
C LYS A 23 5.28 14.76 12.74
N VAL A 24 5.27 13.46 12.46
CA VAL A 24 6.43 12.56 12.60
C VAL A 24 7.55 13.00 11.66
N LEU A 25 7.25 13.32 10.40
CA LEU A 25 8.25 13.85 9.44
C LEU A 25 8.82 15.19 9.88
N ASP A 26 8.01 16.09 10.43
CA ASP A 26 8.47 17.38 10.97
C ASP A 26 9.42 17.18 12.15
N GLN A 27 9.21 16.15 12.97
CA GLN A 27 10.11 15.78 14.06
C GLN A 27 11.43 15.18 13.53
N VAL A 28 11.37 14.30 12.54
CA VAL A 28 12.56 13.80 11.81
C VAL A 28 13.40 14.98 11.30
N CYS A 29 12.76 15.98 10.68
CA CYS A 29 13.47 17.18 10.22
C CYS A 29 14.20 17.91 11.34
N ARG A 30 13.58 18.05 12.51
CA ARG A 30 14.19 18.72 13.67
C ARG A 30 15.38 17.96 14.21
N VAL A 31 15.26 16.64 14.34
CA VAL A 31 16.31 15.79 14.94
C VAL A 31 17.51 15.63 14.02
N TYR A 32 17.26 15.43 12.72
CA TYR A 32 18.31 15.10 11.75
C TYR A 32 18.77 16.29 10.88
N GLY A 33 18.16 17.48 11.07
CA GLY A 33 18.59 18.70 10.36
C GLY A 33 18.17 18.72 8.89
N HIS A 34 17.01 18.16 8.56
CA HIS A 34 16.41 18.24 7.22
C HIS A 34 15.38 19.37 7.15
N SER A 35 14.95 19.69 5.92
CA SER A 35 13.86 20.61 5.65
C SER A 35 12.93 20.02 4.60
N PHE A 36 11.68 19.75 4.99
CA PHE A 36 10.64 19.32 4.07
C PHE A 36 9.67 20.46 3.81
N SER A 37 9.42 20.73 2.53
CA SER A 37 8.33 21.62 2.11
C SER A 37 7.17 20.77 1.59
N TYR A 38 5.97 21.11 2.03
CA TYR A 38 4.76 20.38 1.66
C TYR A 38 3.89 21.24 0.76
N GLU A 39 3.43 20.65 -0.33
CA GLU A 39 2.44 21.24 -1.21
C GLU A 39 1.20 20.36 -1.23
N GLU A 40 0.10 20.87 -0.68
CA GLU A 40 -1.15 20.13 -0.57
C GLU A 40 -1.89 20.14 -1.89
N VAL A 41 -2.34 18.97 -2.34
CA VAL A 41 -3.14 18.78 -3.54
C VAL A 41 -4.37 17.94 -3.24
N LEU A 42 -5.48 18.24 -3.95
CA LEU A 42 -6.73 17.53 -3.77
C LEU A 42 -6.82 16.34 -4.74
N LEU A 43 -7.30 15.24 -4.23
CA LEU A 43 -7.58 14.01 -4.99
C LEU A 43 -8.85 13.34 -4.42
N GLY A 44 -9.54 12.56 -5.26
CA GLY A 44 -10.69 11.79 -4.84
C GLY A 44 -11.94 12.64 -4.63
N GLY A 45 -12.69 12.34 -3.58
CA GLY A 45 -13.91 13.05 -3.22
C GLY A 45 -13.68 14.51 -2.88
N ALA A 46 -12.60 14.82 -2.17
CA ALA A 46 -12.19 16.19 -1.85
C ALA A 46 -11.97 17.04 -3.10
N SER A 47 -11.39 16.47 -4.17
CA SER A 47 -11.24 17.15 -5.46
C SER A 47 -12.57 17.29 -6.19
N ILE A 48 -13.44 16.28 -6.14
CA ILE A 48 -14.78 16.34 -6.75
C ILE A 48 -15.59 17.49 -6.14
N ASP A 49 -15.56 17.64 -4.83
CA ASP A 49 -16.34 18.67 -4.12
C ASP A 49 -15.91 20.09 -4.48
N VAL A 50 -14.62 20.31 -4.79
CA VAL A 50 -14.07 21.63 -5.11
C VAL A 50 -14.05 21.89 -6.63
N HIS A 51 -13.64 20.89 -7.41
CA HIS A 51 -13.31 21.03 -8.84
C HIS A 51 -14.29 20.30 -9.77
N GLY A 52 -15.19 19.45 -9.24
CA GLY A 52 -16.11 18.64 -10.03
C GLY A 52 -15.47 17.44 -10.74
N VAL A 53 -14.18 17.20 -10.50
CA VAL A 53 -13.41 16.08 -11.06
C VAL A 53 -12.54 15.44 -9.97
N PRO A 54 -12.30 14.11 -10.05
CA PRO A 54 -11.55 13.43 -9.00
C PRO A 54 -10.04 13.71 -8.99
N LEU A 55 -9.50 14.28 -10.07
CA LEU A 55 -8.10 14.66 -10.20
C LEU A 55 -8.01 15.80 -11.25
N THR A 56 -7.26 16.86 -10.93
CA THR A 56 -6.96 17.96 -11.86
C THR A 56 -5.57 17.79 -12.47
N ASP A 57 -5.34 18.41 -13.63
CA ASP A 57 -4.01 18.43 -14.27
C ASP A 57 -2.99 19.14 -13.38
N ASP A 58 -3.37 20.24 -12.71
CA ASP A 58 -2.50 20.98 -11.78
C ASP A 58 -2.03 20.09 -10.61
N ALA A 59 -2.91 19.24 -10.08
CA ALA A 59 -2.55 18.29 -9.03
C ALA A 59 -1.51 17.27 -9.53
N VAL A 60 -1.65 16.79 -10.76
CA VAL A 60 -0.68 15.88 -11.40
C VAL A 60 0.67 16.56 -11.58
N GLU A 61 0.69 17.80 -12.08
CA GLU A 61 1.94 18.54 -12.30
C GLU A 61 2.64 18.88 -10.96
N THR A 62 1.89 19.23 -9.93
CA THR A 62 2.43 19.42 -8.57
C THR A 62 3.05 18.14 -8.03
N ALA A 63 2.37 17.00 -8.18
CA ALA A 63 2.90 15.70 -7.77
C ALA A 63 4.20 15.36 -8.51
N LYS A 64 4.25 15.55 -9.83
CA LYS A 64 5.45 15.32 -10.66
C LYS A 64 6.63 16.23 -10.30
N ALA A 65 6.35 17.46 -9.86
CA ALA A 65 7.35 18.45 -9.49
C ALA A 65 7.89 18.26 -8.05
N SER A 66 7.41 17.26 -7.33
CA SER A 66 7.84 16.91 -5.97
C SER A 66 8.85 15.77 -5.98
N ASP A 67 9.58 15.58 -4.87
CA ASP A 67 10.51 14.46 -4.71
C ASP A 67 9.79 13.15 -4.38
N ALA A 68 8.62 13.26 -3.74
CA ALA A 68 7.73 12.15 -3.40
C ALA A 68 6.30 12.64 -3.14
N VAL A 69 5.35 11.72 -3.09
CA VAL A 69 3.96 11.96 -2.72
C VAL A 69 3.62 11.17 -1.47
N LEU A 70 3.09 11.84 -0.44
CA LEU A 70 2.48 11.19 0.74
C LEU A 70 0.96 11.39 0.66
N MET A 71 0.23 10.29 0.69
CA MET A 71 -1.22 10.30 0.53
C MET A 71 -1.92 9.60 1.70
N GLY A 72 -3.11 10.08 2.06
CA GLY A 72 -4.04 9.38 2.93
C GLY A 72 -4.87 8.37 2.16
N SER A 73 -6.15 8.36 2.40
CA SER A 73 -7.09 7.41 1.82
C SER A 73 -8.06 8.08 0.85
N ILE A 74 -8.52 7.34 -0.14
CA ILE A 74 -9.44 7.84 -1.18
C ILE A 74 -10.73 7.02 -1.16
N GLY A 75 -11.86 7.70 -1.40
CA GLY A 75 -13.18 7.09 -1.52
C GLY A 75 -14.14 7.46 -0.41
N GLY A 76 -15.35 6.92 -0.48
CA GLY A 76 -16.42 7.17 0.48
C GLY A 76 -17.32 5.96 0.65
N ASP A 77 -18.40 6.09 1.42
CA ASP A 77 -19.40 5.06 1.55
C ASP A 77 -20.22 4.93 0.26
N ALA A 78 -20.21 3.74 -0.34
CA ALA A 78 -20.86 3.49 -1.63
C ALA A 78 -22.38 3.69 -1.61
N LYS A 79 -23.03 3.67 -0.44
CA LYS A 79 -24.49 3.82 -0.29
C LYS A 79 -24.89 5.26 -0.01
N THR A 80 -24.08 6.01 0.73
CA THR A 80 -24.46 7.33 1.28
C THR A 80 -23.71 8.49 0.64
N SER A 81 -22.51 8.25 0.08
CA SER A 81 -21.72 9.33 -0.54
C SER A 81 -22.30 9.74 -1.91
N PRO A 82 -22.46 11.06 -2.15
CA PRO A 82 -22.96 11.57 -3.43
C PRO A 82 -22.06 11.27 -4.61
N TRP A 83 -20.78 11.01 -4.40
CA TRP A 83 -19.81 10.71 -5.45
C TRP A 83 -20.14 9.43 -6.22
N TYR A 84 -20.81 8.46 -5.59
CA TYR A 84 -21.21 7.20 -6.25
C TYR A 84 -22.46 7.30 -7.13
N GLN A 85 -23.12 8.48 -7.12
CA GLN A 85 -24.17 8.81 -8.12
C GLN A 85 -23.56 9.27 -9.46
N LEU A 86 -22.25 9.57 -9.48
CA LEU A 86 -21.53 9.98 -10.68
C LEU A 86 -21.20 8.76 -11.54
N GLU A 87 -20.94 9.03 -12.84
CA GLU A 87 -20.39 8.04 -13.74
C GLU A 87 -19.09 7.44 -13.18
N PRO A 88 -18.80 6.15 -13.36
CA PRO A 88 -17.62 5.49 -12.80
C PRO A 88 -16.30 6.21 -13.07
N SER A 89 -16.15 6.84 -14.24
CA SER A 89 -14.96 7.61 -14.62
C SER A 89 -14.79 8.93 -13.84
N LYS A 90 -15.78 9.34 -13.07
CA LYS A 90 -15.79 10.57 -12.27
C LYS A 90 -15.80 10.30 -10.77
N ARG A 91 -15.73 9.05 -10.34
CA ARG A 91 -15.70 8.65 -8.92
C ARG A 91 -14.29 8.82 -8.33
N PRO A 92 -14.16 8.87 -7.00
CA PRO A 92 -12.86 9.03 -6.34
C PRO A 92 -11.78 8.04 -6.81
N GLU A 93 -12.14 6.77 -7.00
CA GLU A 93 -11.24 5.68 -7.42
C GLU A 93 -10.66 5.93 -8.82
N ALA A 94 -11.41 6.60 -9.71
CA ALA A 94 -10.90 6.96 -11.03
C ALA A 94 -9.74 7.96 -10.93
N GLY A 95 -9.78 8.89 -9.96
CA GLY A 95 -8.67 9.79 -9.66
C GLY A 95 -7.44 9.05 -9.17
N LEU A 96 -7.62 8.06 -8.28
CA LEU A 96 -6.52 7.23 -7.77
C LEU A 96 -5.83 6.43 -8.88
N LEU A 97 -6.60 5.80 -9.77
CA LEU A 97 -6.04 5.08 -10.91
C LEU A 97 -5.34 6.05 -11.90
N ALA A 98 -5.91 7.24 -12.10
CA ALA A 98 -5.36 8.24 -13.01
C ALA A 98 -4.01 8.79 -12.52
N ILE A 99 -3.86 9.10 -11.22
CA ILE A 99 -2.59 9.61 -10.68
C ILE A 99 -1.51 8.52 -10.70
N ARG A 100 -1.82 7.28 -10.37
CA ARG A 100 -0.88 6.15 -10.46
C ARG A 100 -0.35 5.98 -11.88
N LYS A 101 -1.22 6.09 -12.88
CA LYS A 101 -0.87 6.03 -14.30
C LYS A 101 -0.03 7.25 -14.72
N ALA A 102 -0.44 8.46 -14.34
CA ALA A 102 0.25 9.71 -14.70
C ALA A 102 1.67 9.79 -14.15
N LEU A 103 1.93 9.16 -12.99
CA LEU A 103 3.22 9.08 -12.33
C LEU A 103 4.00 7.80 -12.67
N ASN A 104 3.45 6.92 -13.54
CA ASN A 104 4.01 5.63 -13.94
C ASN A 104 4.38 4.73 -12.75
N LEU A 105 3.53 4.66 -11.74
CA LEU A 105 3.75 3.89 -10.52
C LEU A 105 3.36 2.43 -10.72
N PHE A 106 4.25 1.63 -11.24
CA PHE A 106 3.95 0.24 -11.62
C PHE A 106 4.23 -0.79 -10.53
N ALA A 107 5.08 -0.48 -9.55
CA ALA A 107 5.47 -1.41 -8.50
C ALA A 107 4.87 -0.99 -7.16
N ASN A 108 3.87 -1.72 -6.68
CA ASN A 108 3.28 -1.50 -5.37
C ASN A 108 3.86 -2.49 -4.36
N LEU A 109 4.50 -1.96 -3.33
CA LEU A 109 5.13 -2.69 -2.25
C LEU A 109 4.25 -2.64 -1.02
N ARG A 110 3.83 -3.80 -0.53
CA ARG A 110 2.97 -3.95 0.66
C ARG A 110 3.64 -4.92 1.64
N PRO A 111 4.46 -4.42 2.59
CA PRO A 111 5.04 -5.27 3.63
C PRO A 111 3.96 -5.73 4.61
N ALA A 112 4.03 -7.01 5.01
CA ALA A 112 3.21 -7.59 6.05
C ALA A 112 4.14 -8.20 7.11
N TYR A 113 4.33 -7.44 8.18
CA TYR A 113 5.19 -7.77 9.30
C TYR A 113 4.37 -7.96 10.57
N LEU A 114 4.52 -9.09 11.24
CA LEU A 114 3.88 -9.33 12.53
C LEU A 114 4.80 -8.88 13.65
N TYR A 115 4.45 -7.77 14.29
CA TYR A 115 5.14 -7.31 15.50
C TYR A 115 4.89 -8.28 16.67
N ASP A 116 5.93 -8.59 17.43
CA ASP A 116 5.80 -9.44 18.62
C ASP A 116 4.74 -8.91 19.60
N GLU A 117 4.67 -7.59 19.73
CA GLU A 117 3.70 -6.88 20.56
C GLU A 117 2.25 -7.00 20.08
N LEU A 118 2.03 -7.40 18.84
CA LEU A 118 0.72 -7.54 18.20
C LEU A 118 0.32 -9.01 17.95
N LYS A 119 1.14 -9.99 18.37
CA LYS A 119 0.79 -11.42 18.23
C LYS A 119 -0.57 -11.77 18.83
N GLY A 120 -0.97 -11.09 19.92
CA GLY A 120 -2.29 -11.26 20.52
C GLY A 120 -3.46 -10.71 19.72
N ALA A 121 -3.22 -9.81 18.75
CA ALA A 121 -4.24 -9.30 17.83
C ALA A 121 -4.32 -10.14 16.53
N CYS A 122 -3.33 -10.98 16.26
CA CYS A 122 -3.33 -11.89 15.12
C CYS A 122 -4.44 -12.93 15.27
N PRO A 123 -5.28 -13.14 14.23
CA PRO A 123 -6.38 -14.10 14.30
C PRO A 123 -5.93 -15.57 14.18
N LEU A 124 -4.66 -15.80 13.85
CA LEU A 124 -4.11 -17.13 13.70
C LEU A 124 -3.72 -17.75 15.06
N LYS A 125 -3.71 -19.06 15.11
CA LYS A 125 -3.25 -19.78 16.29
C LYS A 125 -1.74 -19.59 16.50
N GLU A 126 -1.29 -19.59 17.76
CA GLU A 126 0.13 -19.46 18.10
C GLU A 126 1.03 -20.48 17.38
N GLU A 127 0.57 -21.72 17.20
CA GLU A 127 1.28 -22.78 16.47
C GLU A 127 1.50 -22.46 14.99
N VAL A 128 0.64 -21.64 14.38
CA VAL A 128 0.74 -21.16 12.98
C VAL A 128 1.63 -19.93 12.90
N ILE A 129 1.55 -19.05 13.89
CA ILE A 129 2.37 -17.83 13.96
C ILE A 129 3.84 -18.16 14.19
N GLY A 130 4.14 -19.17 15.04
CA GLY A 130 5.50 -19.53 15.42
C GLY A 130 6.31 -18.35 15.93
N ASP A 131 7.50 -18.14 15.36
CA ASP A 131 8.37 -17.01 15.70
C ASP A 131 7.91 -15.68 15.09
N GLY A 132 6.84 -15.67 14.29
CA GLY A 132 6.34 -14.53 13.53
C GLY A 132 6.64 -14.67 12.05
N PHE A 133 6.27 -13.64 11.28
CA PHE A 133 6.54 -13.60 9.84
C PHE A 133 6.83 -12.17 9.38
N ASP A 134 7.66 -12.09 8.35
CA ASP A 134 8.03 -10.86 7.64
C ASP A 134 8.02 -11.13 6.15
N MET A 135 6.98 -10.70 5.46
CA MET A 135 6.85 -10.86 4.02
C MET A 135 6.56 -9.51 3.35
N ILE A 136 6.85 -9.43 2.05
CA ILE A 136 6.47 -8.29 1.24
C ILE A 136 5.76 -8.74 -0.03
N ILE A 137 4.61 -8.15 -0.32
CA ILE A 137 3.88 -8.38 -1.56
C ILE A 137 4.30 -7.30 -2.56
N VAL A 138 4.85 -7.73 -3.68
CA VAL A 138 5.25 -6.92 -4.83
C VAL A 138 4.19 -7.10 -5.90
N ARG A 139 3.27 -6.13 -5.95
CA ARG A 139 2.09 -6.09 -6.81
C ARG A 139 2.39 -5.24 -8.04
N GLU A 140 2.18 -5.77 -9.25
CA GLU A 140 2.10 -4.94 -10.44
C GLU A 140 0.85 -4.05 -10.33
N LEU A 141 0.97 -2.73 -10.61
CA LEU A 141 -0.07 -1.77 -10.22
C LEU A 141 -0.75 -1.08 -11.40
N THR A 142 -0.21 -1.12 -12.62
CA THR A 142 -0.66 -0.31 -13.76
C THR A 142 -1.11 -1.12 -14.97
N GLY A 143 -1.19 -2.43 -14.83
CA GLY A 143 -1.70 -3.36 -15.83
C GLY A 143 -2.89 -4.19 -15.36
N GLY A 144 -3.16 -5.26 -16.07
CA GLY A 144 -4.14 -6.27 -15.72
C GLY A 144 -5.60 -5.82 -15.86
N LEU A 145 -6.45 -6.43 -15.04
CA LEU A 145 -7.90 -6.26 -15.11
C LEU A 145 -8.34 -4.82 -14.83
N TYR A 146 -7.67 -4.11 -13.93
CA TYR A 146 -8.06 -2.75 -13.51
C TYR A 146 -7.79 -1.69 -14.58
N PHE A 147 -6.92 -1.97 -15.54
CA PHE A 147 -6.55 -1.05 -16.63
C PHE A 147 -6.96 -1.56 -18.02
N GLY A 148 -7.55 -2.74 -18.11
CA GLY A 148 -8.04 -3.32 -19.36
C GLY A 148 -9.29 -2.64 -19.92
N GLU A 149 -9.63 -2.99 -21.13
CA GLU A 149 -10.86 -2.52 -21.78
C GLU A 149 -12.09 -3.04 -21.03
N ARG A 150 -13.07 -2.15 -20.88
CA ARG A 150 -14.36 -2.45 -20.23
C ARG A 150 -15.51 -2.04 -21.12
N LYS A 151 -16.53 -2.85 -21.14
CA LYS A 151 -17.80 -2.49 -21.81
C LYS A 151 -18.99 -3.18 -21.16
N THR A 152 -20.11 -2.48 -21.17
CA THR A 152 -21.42 -3.07 -20.89
C THR A 152 -22.28 -2.89 -22.13
N VAL A 153 -22.80 -3.98 -22.66
CA VAL A 153 -23.63 -4.01 -23.87
C VAL A 153 -24.96 -4.66 -23.57
N VAL A 154 -26.01 -4.24 -24.28
CA VAL A 154 -27.32 -4.86 -24.19
C VAL A 154 -27.63 -5.47 -25.56
N GLU A 155 -27.72 -6.80 -25.63
CA GLU A 155 -28.05 -7.55 -26.85
C GLU A 155 -29.25 -8.45 -26.58
N ASN A 156 -30.27 -8.37 -27.44
CA ASN A 156 -31.53 -9.14 -27.29
C ASN A 156 -32.18 -9.00 -25.90
N GLY A 157 -32.09 -7.83 -25.25
CA GLY A 157 -32.65 -7.59 -23.93
C GLY A 157 -31.79 -8.14 -22.76
N VAL A 158 -30.63 -8.73 -23.05
CA VAL A 158 -29.67 -9.23 -22.05
C VAL A 158 -28.52 -8.24 -21.90
N THR A 159 -28.25 -7.81 -20.64
CA THR A 159 -27.12 -6.96 -20.32
C THR A 159 -25.89 -7.83 -20.06
N THR A 160 -24.79 -7.56 -20.76
CA THR A 160 -23.50 -8.24 -20.59
C THR A 160 -22.43 -7.23 -20.25
N ALA A 161 -21.71 -7.43 -19.16
CA ALA A 161 -20.53 -6.66 -18.78
C ALA A 161 -19.26 -7.47 -19.08
N VAL A 162 -18.25 -6.81 -19.64
CA VAL A 162 -16.96 -7.40 -20.00
C VAL A 162 -15.83 -6.54 -19.43
N ASP A 163 -14.93 -7.17 -18.68
CA ASP A 163 -13.64 -6.62 -18.25
C ASP A 163 -12.53 -7.49 -18.85
N THR A 164 -11.51 -6.86 -19.42
CA THR A 164 -10.43 -7.56 -20.12
C THR A 164 -9.15 -7.52 -19.30
N LEU A 165 -8.60 -8.69 -18.99
CA LEU A 165 -7.29 -8.82 -18.33
C LEU A 165 -6.21 -8.94 -19.40
N THR A 166 -5.26 -8.00 -19.39
CA THR A 166 -4.13 -7.99 -20.34
C THR A 166 -2.82 -7.72 -19.62
N TYR A 167 -1.77 -8.45 -20.01
CA TYR A 167 -0.38 -8.20 -19.65
C TYR A 167 0.52 -8.40 -20.85
N ASN A 168 1.56 -7.57 -20.97
CA ASN A 168 2.63 -7.76 -21.95
C ASN A 168 3.95 -8.10 -21.24
N GLU A 169 4.93 -8.59 -22.00
CA GLU A 169 6.23 -9.03 -21.46
C GLU A 169 6.99 -7.92 -20.71
N ASN A 170 6.87 -6.66 -21.16
CA ASN A 170 7.58 -5.54 -20.52
C ASN A 170 7.00 -5.21 -19.14
N GLU A 171 5.67 -5.23 -19.00
CA GLU A 171 5.00 -5.01 -17.71
C GLU A 171 5.41 -6.09 -16.70
N ILE A 172 5.41 -7.35 -17.13
CA ILE A 172 5.80 -8.47 -16.27
C ILE A 172 7.28 -8.39 -15.91
N ARG A 173 8.16 -8.12 -16.89
CA ARG A 173 9.61 -8.06 -16.68
C ARG A 173 10.01 -6.98 -15.68
N ARG A 174 9.47 -5.77 -15.82
CA ARG A 174 9.83 -4.65 -14.91
C ARG A 174 9.44 -4.92 -13.46
N ILE A 175 8.27 -5.53 -13.21
CA ILE A 175 7.88 -5.86 -11.85
C ILE A 175 8.62 -7.08 -11.30
N ALA A 176 8.93 -8.07 -12.14
CA ALA A 176 9.76 -9.20 -11.75
C ALA A 176 11.17 -8.75 -11.32
N VAL A 177 11.86 -7.93 -12.13
CA VAL A 177 13.16 -7.34 -11.75
C VAL A 177 13.08 -6.66 -10.39
N LYS A 178 12.06 -5.82 -10.15
CA LYS A 178 11.87 -5.15 -8.86
C LYS A 178 11.71 -6.14 -7.71
N ALA A 179 10.96 -7.22 -7.89
CA ALA A 179 10.77 -8.24 -6.86
C ALA A 179 12.06 -9.03 -6.56
N PHE A 180 12.84 -9.38 -7.58
CA PHE A 180 14.12 -10.05 -7.39
C PHE A 180 15.17 -9.14 -6.73
N ASP A 181 15.22 -7.84 -7.10
CA ASP A 181 16.07 -6.84 -6.43
C ASP A 181 15.76 -6.71 -4.94
N ILE A 182 14.47 -6.75 -4.58
CA ILE A 182 14.02 -6.74 -3.19
C ILE A 182 14.45 -8.04 -2.49
N ALA A 183 14.23 -9.20 -3.12
CA ALA A 183 14.59 -10.50 -2.56
C ALA A 183 16.10 -10.60 -2.30
N MET A 184 16.95 -10.03 -3.16
CA MET A 184 18.41 -9.98 -2.95
C MET A 184 18.82 -9.28 -1.64
N LYS A 185 18.00 -8.36 -1.16
CA LYS A 185 18.21 -7.62 0.11
C LYS A 185 17.51 -8.26 1.31
N ARG A 186 16.76 -9.34 1.08
CA ARG A 186 15.99 -10.10 2.07
C ARG A 186 16.46 -11.56 2.14
N ASN A 187 15.55 -12.49 2.34
CA ASN A 187 15.88 -13.91 2.52
C ASN A 187 16.09 -14.68 1.20
N LYS A 188 16.18 -13.96 0.07
CA LYS A 188 16.47 -14.51 -1.27
C LYS A 188 15.45 -15.58 -1.73
N LYS A 189 14.18 -15.37 -1.44
CA LYS A 189 13.09 -16.21 -1.92
C LYS A 189 12.01 -15.37 -2.59
N VAL A 190 11.60 -15.75 -3.81
CA VAL A 190 10.45 -15.17 -4.53
C VAL A 190 9.42 -16.26 -4.76
N THR A 191 8.20 -16.04 -4.28
CA THR A 191 7.02 -16.83 -4.61
C THR A 191 6.21 -16.06 -5.66
N SER A 192 6.29 -16.49 -6.92
CA SER A 192 5.52 -15.90 -8.02
C SER A 192 4.12 -16.49 -8.06
N VAL A 193 3.12 -15.64 -7.84
CA VAL A 193 1.71 -16.04 -7.70
C VAL A 193 0.93 -15.70 -8.96
N ASP A 194 0.26 -16.71 -9.51
CA ASP A 194 -0.46 -16.62 -10.79
C ASP A 194 -1.68 -17.57 -10.85
N LYS A 195 -2.36 -17.64 -11.99
CA LYS A 195 -3.42 -18.61 -12.29
C LYS A 195 -3.13 -19.35 -13.62
N ALA A 196 -1.88 -19.81 -13.82
CA ALA A 196 -1.38 -20.37 -15.06
C ALA A 196 -2.10 -21.66 -15.51
N ASN A 197 -2.75 -22.37 -14.60
CA ASN A 197 -3.59 -23.52 -14.95
C ASN A 197 -4.83 -23.15 -15.77
N VAL A 198 -5.24 -21.87 -15.78
CA VAL A 198 -6.44 -21.38 -16.48
C VAL A 198 -6.11 -20.26 -17.47
N LEU A 199 -5.35 -19.23 -17.05
CA LEU A 199 -5.20 -17.96 -17.78
C LEU A 199 -3.96 -17.91 -18.68
N ASP A 200 -4.12 -17.43 -19.91
CA ASP A 200 -3.00 -17.20 -20.83
C ASP A 200 -2.06 -16.10 -20.34
N SER A 201 -2.61 -15.01 -19.76
CA SER A 201 -1.81 -13.95 -19.13
C SER A 201 -0.91 -14.48 -18.02
N SER A 202 -1.41 -15.41 -17.20
CA SER A 202 -0.62 -16.05 -16.13
C SER A 202 0.43 -17.02 -16.68
N ARG A 203 0.18 -17.69 -17.80
CA ARG A 203 1.21 -18.51 -18.48
C ARG A 203 2.34 -17.65 -19.03
N LEU A 204 2.01 -16.50 -19.63
CA LEU A 204 3.02 -15.50 -20.04
C LEU A 204 3.76 -14.95 -18.84
N TRP A 205 3.06 -14.61 -17.76
CA TRP A 205 3.65 -14.16 -16.48
C TRP A 205 4.74 -15.12 -16.00
N ARG A 206 4.39 -16.40 -15.86
CA ARG A 206 5.32 -17.44 -15.39
C ARG A 206 6.56 -17.53 -16.28
N LYS A 207 6.37 -17.58 -17.60
CA LYS A 207 7.47 -17.63 -18.58
C LYS A 207 8.44 -16.46 -18.41
N VAL A 208 7.94 -15.23 -18.31
CA VAL A 208 8.79 -14.04 -18.20
C VAL A 208 9.49 -13.98 -16.84
N VAL A 209 8.82 -14.37 -15.76
CA VAL A 209 9.44 -14.45 -14.41
C VAL A 209 10.58 -15.47 -14.39
N GLU A 210 10.41 -16.65 -15.02
CA GLU A 210 11.46 -17.65 -15.19
C GLU A 210 12.66 -17.14 -16.01
N GLU A 211 12.40 -16.28 -17.01
CA GLU A 211 13.48 -15.63 -17.77
C GLU A 211 14.29 -14.67 -16.91
N VAL A 212 13.61 -13.80 -16.13
CA VAL A 212 14.25 -12.85 -15.21
C VAL A 212 15.03 -13.57 -14.12
N ALA A 213 14.50 -14.66 -13.58
CA ALA A 213 15.16 -15.43 -12.52
C ALA A 213 16.56 -15.92 -12.90
N LYS A 214 16.85 -16.11 -14.18
CA LYS A 214 18.19 -16.52 -14.66
C LYS A 214 19.28 -15.50 -14.34
N ASP A 215 18.91 -14.22 -14.22
CA ASP A 215 19.83 -13.13 -13.87
C ASP A 215 20.07 -13.04 -12.33
N TYR A 216 19.29 -13.80 -11.53
CA TYR A 216 19.34 -13.80 -10.07
C TYR A 216 19.55 -15.22 -9.50
N PRO A 217 20.68 -15.88 -9.79
CA PRO A 217 20.90 -17.29 -9.43
C PRO A 217 20.94 -17.57 -7.92
N GLU A 218 21.06 -16.52 -7.09
CA GLU A 218 21.06 -16.63 -5.64
C GLU A 218 19.63 -16.60 -5.05
N VAL A 219 18.62 -16.25 -5.85
CA VAL A 219 17.23 -16.15 -5.38
C VAL A 219 16.47 -17.43 -5.75
N ALA A 220 15.91 -18.07 -4.76
CA ALA A 220 15.02 -19.22 -4.96
C ALA A 220 13.68 -18.74 -5.54
N LEU A 221 13.29 -19.24 -6.71
CA LEU A 221 12.00 -18.99 -7.32
C LEU A 221 11.06 -20.18 -7.11
N GLU A 222 9.87 -19.91 -6.60
CA GLU A 222 8.77 -20.85 -6.50
C GLU A 222 7.53 -20.27 -7.21
N HIS A 223 6.76 -21.10 -7.91
CA HIS A 223 5.47 -20.71 -8.49
C HIS A 223 4.32 -21.27 -7.66
N MET A 224 3.34 -20.44 -7.37
CA MET A 224 2.16 -20.83 -6.61
C MET A 224 0.89 -20.33 -7.31
N LEU A 225 -0.16 -21.16 -7.36
CA LEU A 225 -1.47 -20.70 -7.82
C LEU A 225 -2.10 -19.80 -6.77
N VAL A 226 -2.79 -18.73 -7.20
CA VAL A 226 -3.33 -17.69 -6.31
C VAL A 226 -4.28 -18.24 -5.23
N ASP A 227 -5.11 -19.22 -5.58
CA ASP A 227 -6.00 -19.89 -4.63
C ASP A 227 -5.23 -20.69 -3.57
N ASN A 228 -4.12 -21.34 -3.94
CA ASN A 228 -3.24 -21.98 -2.97
C ASN A 228 -2.50 -20.93 -2.12
N CYS A 229 -2.05 -19.83 -2.71
CA CYS A 229 -1.39 -18.76 -1.96
C CYS A 229 -2.30 -18.19 -0.86
N ALA A 230 -3.58 -17.92 -1.17
CA ALA A 230 -4.56 -17.49 -0.19
C ALA A 230 -4.72 -18.49 0.97
N MET A 231 -4.77 -19.79 0.67
CA MET A 231 -4.79 -20.82 1.73
C MET A 231 -3.50 -20.84 2.55
N GLN A 232 -2.35 -20.67 1.92
CA GLN A 232 -1.04 -20.73 2.58
C GLN A 232 -0.77 -19.51 3.44
N LEU A 233 -1.26 -18.33 3.09
CA LEU A 233 -1.19 -17.11 3.92
C LEU A 233 -1.82 -17.32 5.30
N VAL A 234 -2.88 -18.14 5.38
CA VAL A 234 -3.57 -18.47 6.64
C VAL A 234 -2.97 -19.71 7.32
N HIS A 235 -2.41 -20.64 6.54
CA HIS A 235 -1.93 -21.93 7.05
C HIS A 235 -0.47 -21.89 7.52
N ASP A 236 0.40 -21.19 6.77
CA ASP A 236 1.83 -21.08 7.02
C ASP A 236 2.38 -19.77 6.42
N PRO A 237 2.06 -18.60 7.02
CA PRO A 237 2.52 -17.30 6.51
C PRO A 237 4.04 -17.16 6.58
N GLY A 238 4.72 -17.85 7.50
CA GLY A 238 6.16 -17.81 7.69
C GLY A 238 6.97 -18.36 6.52
N GLN A 239 6.36 -19.11 5.60
CA GLN A 239 7.04 -19.64 4.42
C GLN A 239 7.38 -18.58 3.38
N PHE A 240 6.73 -17.40 3.41
CA PHE A 240 6.87 -16.34 2.41
C PHE A 240 7.95 -15.34 2.79
N ASP A 241 8.70 -14.85 1.78
CA ASP A 241 9.60 -13.72 1.87
C ASP A 241 9.14 -12.61 0.92
N VAL A 242 9.23 -12.83 -0.40
CA VAL A 242 8.71 -11.91 -1.42
C VAL A 242 7.64 -12.62 -2.23
N ILE A 243 6.42 -12.09 -2.22
CA ILE A 243 5.33 -12.54 -3.08
C ILE A 243 5.25 -11.60 -4.28
N LEU A 244 5.50 -12.13 -5.47
CA LEU A 244 5.39 -11.40 -6.74
C LEU A 244 4.09 -11.76 -7.44
N THR A 245 3.24 -10.78 -7.77
CA THR A 245 1.95 -11.07 -8.39
C THR A 245 1.39 -9.91 -9.21
N GLU A 246 0.39 -10.21 -10.03
CA GLU A 246 -0.35 -9.26 -10.84
C GLU A 246 -1.28 -8.38 -10.00
N ASN A 247 -1.90 -7.37 -10.65
CA ASN A 247 -2.63 -6.30 -9.99
C ASN A 247 -3.78 -6.78 -9.09
N MET A 248 -4.75 -7.50 -9.63
CA MET A 248 -5.93 -7.91 -8.88
C MET A 248 -5.60 -8.96 -7.79
N PHE A 249 -4.75 -9.93 -8.09
CA PHE A 249 -4.34 -10.93 -7.09
C PHE A 249 -3.53 -10.27 -5.96
N GLY A 250 -2.65 -9.33 -6.31
CA GLY A 250 -1.88 -8.58 -5.33
C GLY A 250 -2.72 -7.72 -4.41
N ASP A 251 -3.82 -7.15 -4.93
CA ASP A 251 -4.80 -6.42 -4.14
C ASP A 251 -5.43 -7.30 -3.06
N ILE A 252 -5.98 -8.45 -3.51
CA ILE A 252 -6.70 -9.37 -2.61
C ILE A 252 -5.76 -10.00 -1.58
N LEU A 253 -4.60 -10.53 -2.03
CA LEU A 253 -3.67 -11.21 -1.15
C LEU A 253 -3.01 -10.29 -0.12
N SER A 254 -2.79 -9.01 -0.47
CA SER A 254 -2.23 -8.07 0.48
C SER A 254 -3.21 -7.66 1.56
N ASP A 255 -4.50 -7.56 1.25
CA ASP A 255 -5.53 -7.31 2.25
C ASP A 255 -5.70 -8.53 3.19
N GLU A 256 -5.64 -9.74 2.65
CA GLU A 256 -5.60 -10.96 3.45
C GLU A 256 -4.37 -10.97 4.36
N ALA A 257 -3.17 -10.72 3.83
CA ALA A 257 -1.94 -10.65 4.61
C ALA A 257 -2.01 -9.58 5.71
N SER A 258 -2.69 -8.44 5.48
CA SER A 258 -2.87 -7.41 6.49
C SER A 258 -3.70 -7.90 7.68
N MET A 259 -4.75 -8.68 7.42
CA MET A 259 -5.57 -9.24 8.48
C MET A 259 -4.84 -10.29 9.30
N VAL A 260 -3.90 -11.03 8.67
CA VAL A 260 -3.05 -11.99 9.40
C VAL A 260 -2.05 -11.28 10.33
N THR A 261 -1.67 -10.02 10.05
CA THR A 261 -0.85 -9.20 10.97
C THR A 261 -1.63 -8.58 12.13
N GLY A 262 -2.95 -8.72 12.13
CA GLY A 262 -3.84 -8.28 13.20
C GLY A 262 -4.67 -7.03 12.89
N SER A 263 -4.25 -6.14 11.98
CA SER A 263 -5.03 -4.99 11.55
C SER A 263 -4.53 -4.41 10.23
N ILE A 264 -5.48 -4.05 9.35
CA ILE A 264 -5.20 -3.29 8.14
C ILE A 264 -4.61 -1.89 8.44
N GLY A 265 -4.83 -1.36 9.64
CA GLY A 265 -4.23 -0.10 10.13
C GLY A 265 -2.72 -0.17 10.35
N MET A 266 -2.10 -1.34 10.22
CA MET A 266 -0.65 -1.56 10.28
C MET A 266 0.01 -1.68 8.89
N LEU A 267 -0.78 -1.83 7.81
CA LEU A 267 -0.26 -2.11 6.48
C LEU A 267 0.12 -0.84 5.74
N SER A 268 1.40 -0.53 5.73
CA SER A 268 2.01 0.51 4.89
C SER A 268 2.09 0.10 3.42
N SER A 269 2.23 1.07 2.54
CA SER A 269 2.36 0.83 1.09
C SER A 269 3.23 1.88 0.42
N ALA A 270 4.01 1.44 -0.57
CA ALA A 270 4.77 2.29 -1.47
C ALA A 270 4.45 1.92 -2.92
N SER A 271 4.09 2.90 -3.73
CA SER A 271 3.92 2.73 -5.17
C SER A 271 5.06 3.45 -5.89
N LEU A 272 5.93 2.69 -6.56
CA LEU A 272 7.18 3.16 -7.13
C LEU A 272 7.16 3.13 -8.66
N ASN A 273 7.91 4.04 -9.27
CA ASN A 273 8.23 3.98 -10.69
C ASN A 273 9.66 3.44 -10.95
N GLU A 274 10.19 3.65 -12.15
CA GLU A 274 11.54 3.19 -12.53
C GLU A 274 12.66 3.98 -11.84
N THR A 275 12.34 5.19 -11.35
CA THR A 275 13.28 6.04 -10.61
C THR A 275 13.14 5.82 -9.10
N LYS A 276 13.60 6.77 -8.30
CA LYS A 276 13.35 6.80 -6.85
C LYS A 276 12.00 7.42 -6.49
N PHE A 277 11.30 8.01 -7.45
CA PHE A 277 10.01 8.65 -7.19
C PHE A 277 8.95 7.63 -6.80
N GLY A 278 8.17 7.96 -5.77
CA GLY A 278 7.09 7.11 -5.27
C GLY A 278 5.93 7.89 -4.67
N LEU A 279 4.80 7.19 -4.57
CA LEU A 279 3.61 7.58 -3.82
C LEU A 279 3.45 6.61 -2.65
N TYR A 280 3.27 7.15 -1.47
CA TYR A 280 3.23 6.43 -0.20
C TYR A 280 1.90 6.64 0.47
N GLU A 281 1.17 5.57 0.72
CA GLU A 281 -0.20 5.59 1.21
C GLU A 281 -0.45 4.38 2.13
N PRO A 282 -1.37 4.45 3.11
CA PRO A 282 -1.82 3.25 3.80
C PRO A 282 -2.61 2.36 2.83
N SER A 283 -2.60 1.05 3.05
CA SER A 283 -3.34 0.12 2.18
C SER A 283 -4.84 0.10 2.45
N HIS A 284 -5.28 0.61 3.61
CA HIS A 284 -6.70 0.68 3.98
C HIS A 284 -7.45 1.79 3.25
N GLY A 285 -8.78 1.70 3.21
CA GLY A 285 -9.66 2.71 2.65
C GLY A 285 -9.90 3.92 3.57
N SER A 286 -10.86 4.75 3.18
CA SER A 286 -11.19 6.03 3.84
C SER A 286 -11.99 5.93 5.13
N ALA A 287 -12.53 4.76 5.46
CA ALA A 287 -13.31 4.48 6.68
C ALA A 287 -14.25 5.64 7.10
N PRO A 288 -15.21 6.02 6.23
CA PRO A 288 -16.04 7.21 6.43
C PRO A 288 -16.89 7.15 7.70
N ASP A 289 -17.18 5.96 8.20
CA ASP A 289 -17.94 5.71 9.42
C ASP A 289 -17.20 6.16 10.70
N ILE A 290 -15.87 6.22 10.68
CA ILE A 290 -15.05 6.69 11.83
C ILE A 290 -14.34 8.01 11.56
N ALA A 291 -14.50 8.60 10.38
CA ALA A 291 -13.89 9.89 10.03
C ALA A 291 -14.27 11.00 11.02
N GLY A 292 -13.29 11.79 11.44
CA GLY A 292 -13.46 12.88 12.40
C GLY A 292 -13.68 12.46 13.85
N LYS A 293 -13.64 11.16 14.17
CA LYS A 293 -13.77 10.67 15.55
C LYS A 293 -12.45 10.59 16.30
N GLY A 294 -11.32 10.77 15.63
CA GLY A 294 -10.00 10.74 16.25
C GLY A 294 -9.60 9.37 16.80
N ILE A 295 -10.13 8.28 16.23
CA ILE A 295 -9.88 6.90 16.66
C ILE A 295 -9.16 6.05 15.60
N ALA A 296 -8.99 6.58 14.40
CA ALA A 296 -8.31 5.89 13.31
C ALA A 296 -6.83 5.61 13.70
N ASN A 297 -6.33 4.44 13.31
CA ASN A 297 -4.94 4.07 13.50
C ASN A 297 -4.04 4.78 12.46
N PRO A 298 -3.10 5.67 12.87
CA PRO A 298 -2.24 6.38 11.93
C PRO A 298 -0.98 5.59 11.55
N LEU A 299 -0.74 4.41 12.13
CA LEU A 299 0.53 3.69 12.01
C LEU A 299 0.85 3.29 10.56
N ALA A 300 -0.12 2.84 9.79
CA ALA A 300 0.08 2.50 8.37
C ALA A 300 0.60 3.71 7.57
N THR A 301 0.05 4.91 7.78
CA THR A 301 0.48 6.13 7.11
C THR A 301 1.86 6.60 7.59
N ILE A 302 2.15 6.49 8.88
CA ILE A 302 3.45 6.80 9.47
C ILE A 302 4.53 5.84 8.93
N LEU A 303 4.23 4.53 8.86
CA LEU A 303 5.14 3.54 8.28
C LEU A 303 5.29 3.73 6.76
N SER A 304 4.25 4.18 6.06
CA SER A 304 4.35 4.58 4.64
C SER A 304 5.28 5.79 4.47
N ALA A 305 5.24 6.75 5.41
CA ALA A 305 6.20 7.85 5.43
C ALA A 305 7.64 7.38 5.72
N ALA A 306 7.84 6.36 6.55
CA ALA A 306 9.16 5.73 6.73
C ALA A 306 9.64 5.07 5.42
N MET A 307 8.77 4.38 4.69
CA MET A 307 9.10 3.87 3.34
C MET A 307 9.48 5.00 2.37
N MET A 308 8.81 6.16 2.44
CA MET A 308 9.16 7.36 1.64
C MET A 308 10.57 7.84 1.96
N LEU A 309 10.92 7.96 3.24
CA LEU A 309 12.27 8.33 3.67
C LEU A 309 13.32 7.38 3.09
N ARG A 310 13.06 6.07 3.12
CA ARG A 310 13.98 5.03 2.65
C ARG A 310 14.08 4.96 1.13
N TYR A 311 12.96 4.88 0.41
CA TYR A 311 12.97 4.54 -1.02
C TYR A 311 13.08 5.75 -1.95
N SER A 312 12.50 6.90 -1.59
CA SER A 312 12.56 8.10 -2.42
C SER A 312 13.67 9.07 -1.99
N LEU A 313 13.92 9.19 -0.69
CA LEU A 313 14.78 10.25 -0.16
C LEU A 313 16.17 9.77 0.27
N ASP A 314 16.47 8.45 0.22
CA ASP A 314 17.72 7.82 0.69
C ASP A 314 18.06 8.16 2.16
N LEU A 315 17.07 8.26 3.00
CA LEU A 315 17.16 8.60 4.43
C LEU A 315 16.91 7.35 5.29
N ASP A 316 17.76 6.32 5.13
CA ASP A 316 17.59 5.02 5.80
C ASP A 316 17.61 5.14 7.34
N LYS A 317 18.50 5.96 7.90
CA LYS A 317 18.60 6.14 9.36
C LYS A 317 17.36 6.79 9.95
N GLU A 318 16.80 7.73 9.23
CA GLU A 318 15.58 8.43 9.60
C GLU A 318 14.37 7.49 9.51
N ALA A 319 14.33 6.64 8.48
CA ALA A 319 13.32 5.59 8.35
C ALA A 319 13.40 4.58 9.51
N ASP A 320 14.61 4.09 9.82
CA ASP A 320 14.86 3.19 10.96
C ASP A 320 14.42 3.82 12.29
N ALA A 321 14.63 5.12 12.47
CA ALA A 321 14.21 5.83 13.68
C ALA A 321 12.68 5.89 13.81
N VAL A 322 11.96 6.12 12.71
CA VAL A 322 10.48 6.10 12.69
C VAL A 322 9.96 4.70 13.02
N GLU A 323 10.49 3.66 12.37
CA GLU A 323 10.11 2.26 12.61
C GLU A 323 10.39 1.84 14.06
N ALA A 324 11.56 2.21 14.60
CA ALA A 324 11.92 1.95 15.99
C ALA A 324 11.02 2.71 16.99
N ALA A 325 10.62 3.95 16.67
CA ALA A 325 9.68 4.71 17.49
C ALA A 325 8.29 4.07 17.53
N VAL A 326 7.79 3.56 16.39
CA VAL A 326 6.54 2.80 16.32
C VAL A 326 6.63 1.55 17.20
N GLN A 327 7.68 0.75 17.04
CA GLN A 327 7.87 -0.46 17.86
C GLN A 327 7.94 -0.12 19.35
N LYS A 328 8.65 0.94 19.73
CA LYS A 328 8.76 1.36 21.13
C LYS A 328 7.41 1.74 21.74
N VAL A 329 6.57 2.47 21.01
CA VAL A 329 5.20 2.82 21.46
C VAL A 329 4.38 1.57 21.68
N LEU A 330 4.47 0.58 20.77
CA LEU A 330 3.81 -0.72 20.91
C LEU A 330 4.34 -1.50 22.11
N THR A 331 5.65 -1.54 22.33
CA THR A 331 6.29 -2.20 23.50
C THR A 331 5.85 -1.56 24.83
N GLU A 332 5.66 -0.24 24.87
CA GLU A 332 5.14 0.48 26.04
C GLU A 332 3.63 0.26 26.30
N GLY A 333 2.98 -0.49 25.43
CA GLY A 333 1.60 -0.95 25.59
C GLY A 333 0.53 0.01 25.07
N TYR A 334 0.88 1.03 24.28
CA TYR A 334 -0.11 1.92 23.66
C TYR A 334 -0.74 1.28 22.43
N ARG A 335 -2.04 1.41 22.27
CA ARG A 335 -2.83 0.81 21.20
C ARG A 335 -3.94 1.74 20.73
N THR A 336 -4.20 1.76 19.43
CA THR A 336 -5.48 2.23 18.89
C THR A 336 -6.54 1.15 19.04
N VAL A 337 -7.81 1.51 18.84
CA VAL A 337 -8.96 0.61 19.12
C VAL A 337 -8.93 -0.67 18.29
N ASP A 338 -8.40 -0.64 17.06
CA ASP A 338 -8.32 -1.76 16.12
C ASP A 338 -7.28 -2.84 16.51
N ILE A 339 -6.25 -2.44 17.25
CA ILE A 339 -5.18 -3.33 17.73
C ILE A 339 -5.18 -3.47 19.26
N MET A 340 -6.31 -3.17 19.89
CA MET A 340 -6.44 -3.20 21.36
C MET A 340 -6.37 -4.63 21.90
N ALA A 341 -5.73 -4.80 23.04
CA ALA A 341 -5.64 -6.06 23.78
C ALA A 341 -5.73 -5.80 25.29
N ASP A 342 -6.00 -6.86 26.06
CA ASP A 342 -6.12 -6.78 27.51
C ASP A 342 -4.84 -6.23 28.16
N GLY A 343 -5.01 -5.30 29.09
CA GLY A 343 -3.89 -4.68 29.80
C GLY A 343 -3.17 -3.57 29.06
N MET A 344 -3.54 -3.29 27.81
CA MET A 344 -2.95 -2.20 27.02
C MET A 344 -3.63 -0.85 27.27
N LYS A 345 -2.97 0.24 26.89
CA LYS A 345 -3.43 1.61 27.03
C LYS A 345 -4.03 2.09 25.71
N GLN A 346 -5.34 2.28 25.68
CA GLN A 346 -6.00 2.81 24.50
C GLN A 346 -5.70 4.29 24.30
N VAL A 347 -5.33 4.66 23.05
CA VAL A 347 -5.07 6.03 22.61
C VAL A 347 -5.82 6.32 21.31
N GLY A 348 -6.07 7.60 21.04
CA GLY A 348 -6.65 8.05 19.76
C GLY A 348 -5.57 8.34 18.71
N THR A 349 -6.03 8.72 17.51
CA THR A 349 -5.18 9.02 16.34
C THR A 349 -4.09 10.03 16.67
N LYS A 350 -4.49 11.18 17.22
CA LYS A 350 -3.55 12.28 17.56
C LYS A 350 -2.53 11.88 18.62
N GLU A 351 -2.98 11.23 19.68
CA GLU A 351 -2.11 10.82 20.78
C GLU A 351 -1.08 9.77 20.32
N MET A 352 -1.48 8.84 19.46
CA MET A 352 -0.57 7.87 18.84
C MET A 352 0.54 8.59 18.05
N GLY A 353 0.19 9.57 17.22
CA GLY A 353 1.18 10.36 16.47
C GLY A 353 2.11 11.18 17.36
N ASP A 354 1.58 11.78 18.45
CA ASP A 354 2.37 12.54 19.44
C ASP A 354 3.38 11.60 20.12
N LEU A 355 2.95 10.43 20.58
CA LEU A 355 3.81 9.42 21.24
C LEU A 355 4.95 8.94 20.34
N ILE A 356 4.70 8.75 19.04
CA ILE A 356 5.73 8.34 18.08
C ILE A 356 6.72 9.49 17.85
N ALA A 357 6.23 10.71 17.61
CA ALA A 357 7.08 11.87 17.39
C ALA A 357 8.02 12.15 18.60
N GLU A 358 7.56 11.94 19.83
CA GLU A 358 8.37 12.11 21.04
C GLU A 358 9.51 11.08 21.17
N ARG A 359 9.49 9.98 20.40
CA ARG A 359 10.47 8.87 20.48
C ARG A 359 11.46 8.84 19.33
N ILE A 360 11.35 9.77 18.40
CA ILE A 360 12.34 10.07 17.36
C ILE A 360 13.38 11.03 17.94
#